data_39d87d21102df1d6adc66d149c9cd11a
#
_entry.id   39d87d21102df1d6adc66d149c9cd11a
#
_cell.length_a   1.000
_cell.length_b   1.000
_cell.length_c   1.000
_cell.angle_alpha   90.00
_cell.angle_beta   90.00
_cell.angle_gamma   90.00
#
_symmetry.space_group_name_H-M   'P 1'
#
loop_
_entity.id
_entity.type
_entity.pdbx_description
1 polymer ?
#
loop_
_entity_poly.entity_id
_entity_poly.type
_entity_poly.pdbx_seq_one_letter_code
_entity_poly.pdbx_strand_id
1 'polypeptide(L)'
;MGAMAIMLAQADAGSTNAALFWVFALMSGASALGVVMSKNIVRMAVFLLFTLAGVAGLYFLLSAEFLAAVQLVVYAGGTLILIIFGVMLTSKSPFSRFAPKPAEIVIALAIGAVLMVSLVWGINSAISAGVFGSDAYAADSYPMVALGQALLGDFLVPFEVASVLLLVVMIGAAYLAKARRREAEARGF
;
A
#
# COMPACT_ATOMS: atom_id res chain seq x y z
N MET A 1 7.70 44.11 -7.87
CA MET A 1 6.58 43.26 -8.34
C MET A 1 6.92 41.76 -8.29
N GLY A 2 8.18 41.35 -8.49
CA GLY A 2 8.55 39.92 -8.50
C GLY A 2 8.40 39.18 -7.15
N ALA A 3 8.81 39.78 -6.05
CA ALA A 3 8.76 39.11 -4.73
C ALA A 3 7.35 38.82 -4.22
N MET A 4 6.39 39.71 -4.49
CA MET A 4 5.00 39.52 -4.12
C MET A 4 4.31 38.44 -4.95
N ALA A 5 4.66 38.34 -6.25
CA ALA A 5 4.18 37.26 -7.11
C ALA A 5 4.74 35.89 -6.69
N ILE A 6 5.99 35.84 -6.27
CA ILE A 6 6.60 34.59 -5.73
C ILE A 6 5.95 34.17 -4.40
N MET A 7 5.68 35.11 -3.50
CA MET A 7 5.00 34.82 -2.22
C MET A 7 3.57 34.35 -2.46
N LEU A 8 2.85 34.93 -3.39
CA LEU A 8 1.48 34.49 -3.74
C LEU A 8 1.49 33.09 -4.37
N ALA A 9 2.45 32.80 -5.26
CA ALA A 9 2.60 31.49 -5.86
C ALA A 9 2.98 30.40 -4.81
N GLN A 10 3.80 30.72 -3.84
CA GLN A 10 4.14 29.81 -2.74
C GLN A 10 2.95 29.56 -1.79
N ALA A 11 2.17 30.58 -1.47
CA ALA A 11 0.97 30.45 -0.65
C ALA A 11 -0.09 29.60 -1.37
N ASP A 12 -0.25 29.77 -2.69
CA ASP A 12 -1.19 28.99 -3.50
C ASP A 12 -0.74 27.54 -3.65
N ALA A 13 0.56 27.29 -3.84
CA ALA A 13 1.14 25.94 -3.84
C ALA A 13 0.94 25.22 -2.51
N GLY A 14 1.10 25.92 -1.38
CA GLY A 14 0.86 25.36 -0.05
C GLY A 14 -0.59 24.97 0.19
N SER A 15 -1.54 25.80 -0.25
CA SER A 15 -2.96 25.51 -0.13
C SER A 15 -3.41 24.36 -1.04
N THR A 16 -2.85 24.28 -2.24
CA THR A 16 -3.11 23.19 -3.19
C THR A 16 -2.59 21.86 -2.68
N ASN A 17 -1.37 21.81 -2.12
CA ASN A 17 -0.80 20.60 -1.53
C ASN A 17 -1.62 20.12 -0.32
N ALA A 18 -2.08 21.04 0.52
CA ALA A 18 -2.96 20.70 1.65
C ALA A 18 -4.31 20.13 1.17
N ALA A 19 -4.90 20.71 0.13
CA ALA A 19 -6.14 20.19 -0.44
C ALA A 19 -5.95 18.79 -1.04
N LEU A 20 -4.89 18.57 -1.81
CA LEU A 20 -4.55 17.26 -2.37
C LEU A 20 -4.29 16.22 -1.28
N PHE A 21 -3.60 16.61 -0.20
CA PHE A 21 -3.41 15.73 0.96
C PHE A 21 -4.74 15.25 1.52
N TRP A 22 -5.69 16.15 1.77
CA TRP A 22 -6.99 15.77 2.29
C TRP A 22 -7.78 14.90 1.33
N VAL A 23 -7.69 15.14 0.04
CA VAL A 23 -8.34 14.30 -0.99
C VAL A 23 -7.80 12.87 -0.94
N PHE A 24 -6.48 12.68 -0.97
CA PHE A 24 -5.88 11.34 -0.94
C PHE A 24 -6.04 10.68 0.42
N ALA A 25 -5.94 11.41 1.53
CA ALA A 25 -6.15 10.89 2.87
C ALA A 25 -7.59 10.40 3.08
N LEU A 26 -8.58 11.21 2.68
CA LEU A 26 -9.99 10.82 2.76
C LEU A 26 -10.32 9.67 1.80
N MET A 27 -9.78 9.69 0.58
CA MET A 27 -9.97 8.59 -0.38
C MET A 27 -9.41 7.27 0.19
N SER A 28 -8.21 7.29 0.73
CA SER A 28 -7.58 6.10 1.35
C SER A 28 -8.36 5.65 2.58
N GLY A 29 -8.66 6.55 3.51
CA GLY A 29 -9.35 6.23 4.76
C GLY A 29 -10.79 5.76 4.55
N ALA A 30 -11.57 6.45 3.72
CA ALA A 30 -12.95 6.06 3.43
C ALA A 30 -13.01 4.72 2.68
N SER A 31 -12.09 4.49 1.74
CA SER A 31 -12.00 3.22 1.03
C SER A 31 -11.57 2.08 1.96
N ALA A 32 -10.65 2.31 2.89
CA ALA A 32 -10.25 1.31 3.89
C ALA A 32 -11.44 0.90 4.78
N LEU A 33 -12.27 1.84 5.20
CA LEU A 33 -13.52 1.55 5.90
C LEU A 33 -14.49 0.76 4.99
N GLY A 34 -14.56 1.09 3.71
CA GLY A 34 -15.34 0.35 2.72
C GLY A 34 -14.92 -1.11 2.59
N VAL A 35 -13.62 -1.42 2.67
CA VAL A 35 -13.10 -2.79 2.69
C VAL A 35 -13.68 -3.57 3.87
N VAL A 36 -13.65 -3.00 5.07
CA VAL A 36 -14.12 -3.66 6.31
C VAL A 36 -15.64 -3.85 6.30
N MET A 37 -16.38 -2.89 5.78
CA MET A 37 -17.85 -2.93 5.76
C MET A 37 -18.42 -3.80 4.64
N SER A 38 -17.65 -4.08 3.61
CA SER A 38 -18.13 -4.82 2.45
C SER A 38 -18.23 -6.32 2.73
N LYS A 39 -19.36 -6.91 2.33
CA LYS A 39 -19.60 -8.36 2.38
C LYS A 39 -19.31 -9.07 1.05
N ASN A 40 -19.07 -8.31 -0.01
CA ASN A 40 -18.81 -8.85 -1.34
C ASN A 40 -17.32 -8.71 -1.65
N ILE A 41 -16.68 -9.84 -1.97
CA ILE A 41 -15.23 -9.93 -2.22
C ILE A 41 -14.79 -8.98 -3.35
N VAL A 42 -15.58 -8.87 -4.42
CA VAL A 42 -15.27 -7.97 -5.53
C VAL A 42 -15.32 -6.51 -5.09
N ARG A 43 -16.31 -6.13 -4.28
CA ARG A 43 -16.39 -4.77 -3.72
C ARG A 43 -15.24 -4.48 -2.75
N MET A 44 -14.88 -5.45 -1.90
CA MET A 44 -13.70 -5.34 -1.02
C MET A 44 -12.45 -5.04 -1.83
N ALA A 45 -12.26 -5.78 -2.93
CA ALA A 45 -11.10 -5.61 -3.80
C ALA A 45 -11.07 -4.24 -4.48
N VAL A 46 -12.21 -3.73 -4.94
CA VAL A 46 -12.32 -2.37 -5.51
C VAL A 46 -12.01 -1.30 -4.45
N PHE A 47 -12.55 -1.43 -3.24
CA PHE A 47 -12.21 -0.52 -2.15
C PHE A 47 -10.72 -0.59 -1.77
N LEU A 48 -10.15 -1.79 -1.76
CA LEU A 48 -8.72 -1.97 -1.51
C LEU A 48 -7.87 -1.30 -2.60
N LEU A 49 -8.28 -1.37 -3.86
CA LEU A 49 -7.64 -0.66 -4.97
C LEU A 49 -7.59 0.86 -4.71
N PHE A 50 -8.73 1.45 -4.34
CA PHE A 50 -8.79 2.89 -4.03
C PHE A 50 -7.97 3.25 -2.79
N THR A 51 -7.93 2.38 -1.77
CA THR A 51 -7.06 2.58 -0.61
C THR A 51 -5.59 2.64 -1.02
N LEU A 52 -5.12 1.67 -1.81
CA LEU A 52 -3.74 1.61 -2.27
C LEU A 52 -3.38 2.75 -3.22
N ALA A 53 -4.31 3.17 -4.09
CA ALA A 53 -4.15 4.32 -4.96
C ALA A 53 -4.08 5.64 -4.16
N GLY A 54 -4.88 5.78 -3.11
CA GLY A 54 -4.83 6.93 -2.20
C GLY A 54 -3.47 7.02 -1.49
N VAL A 55 -2.95 5.90 -1.00
CA VAL A 55 -1.61 5.84 -0.40
C VAL A 55 -0.52 6.23 -1.40
N ALA A 56 -0.63 5.78 -2.66
CA ALA A 56 0.31 6.19 -3.70
C ALA A 56 0.27 7.72 -3.95
N GLY A 57 -0.94 8.32 -3.93
CA GLY A 57 -1.10 9.77 -4.00
C GLY A 57 -0.41 10.50 -2.84
N LEU A 58 -0.48 9.96 -1.61
CA LEU A 58 0.25 10.50 -0.47
C LEU A 58 1.78 10.40 -0.65
N TYR A 59 2.27 9.31 -1.24
CA TYR A 59 3.70 9.19 -1.56
C TYR A 59 4.15 10.24 -2.60
N PHE A 60 3.31 10.56 -3.60
CA PHE A 60 3.63 11.66 -4.52
C PHE A 60 3.73 13.00 -3.81
N LEU A 61 2.85 13.28 -2.84
CA LEU A 61 2.92 14.52 -2.06
C LEU A 61 4.16 14.60 -1.15
N LEU A 62 4.73 13.45 -0.78
CA LEU A 62 5.98 13.34 -0.03
C LEU A 62 7.22 13.39 -0.93
N SER A 63 7.07 13.71 -2.22
CA SER A 63 8.15 13.68 -3.22
C SER A 63 8.84 12.33 -3.36
N ALA A 64 8.18 11.23 -2.93
CA ALA A 64 8.65 9.86 -3.03
C ALA A 64 8.11 9.19 -4.30
N GLU A 65 8.43 9.75 -5.46
CA GLU A 65 7.87 9.36 -6.77
C GLU A 65 8.07 7.88 -7.09
N PHE A 66 9.26 7.35 -6.83
CA PHE A 66 9.54 5.93 -7.05
C PHE A 66 8.66 5.03 -6.19
N LEU A 67 8.49 5.38 -4.91
CA LEU A 67 7.67 4.61 -3.99
C LEU A 67 6.19 4.66 -4.38
N ALA A 68 5.71 5.81 -4.85
CA ALA A 68 4.37 5.98 -5.39
C ALA A 68 4.15 5.11 -6.64
N ALA A 69 5.11 5.07 -7.56
CA ALA A 69 5.05 4.22 -8.74
C ALA A 69 5.04 2.73 -8.38
N VAL A 70 5.91 2.29 -7.47
CA VAL A 70 5.92 0.90 -6.96
C VAL A 70 4.60 0.55 -6.29
N GLN A 71 4.04 1.44 -5.49
CA GLN A 71 2.74 1.24 -4.84
C GLN A 71 1.63 0.99 -5.87
N LEU A 72 1.58 1.76 -6.96
CA LEU A 72 0.57 1.58 -8.01
C LEU A 72 0.82 0.32 -8.85
N VAL A 73 2.05 0.11 -9.30
CA VAL A 73 2.35 -0.98 -10.24
C VAL A 73 2.37 -2.33 -9.55
N VAL A 74 3.05 -2.43 -8.40
CA VAL A 74 3.25 -3.72 -7.72
C VAL A 74 2.08 -4.06 -6.80
N TYR A 75 1.65 -3.12 -5.93
CA TYR A 75 0.60 -3.41 -4.95
C TYR A 75 -0.80 -3.33 -5.55
N ALA A 76 -1.15 -2.22 -6.20
CA ALA A 76 -2.47 -2.06 -6.79
C ALA A 76 -2.62 -2.84 -8.11
N GLY A 77 -1.58 -2.86 -8.95
CA GLY A 77 -1.57 -3.56 -10.23
C GLY A 77 -1.34 -5.06 -10.10
N GLY A 78 -0.19 -5.48 -9.59
CA GLY A 78 0.21 -6.89 -9.57
C GLY A 78 -0.44 -7.69 -8.46
N THR A 79 -0.14 -7.32 -7.21
CA THR A 79 -0.52 -8.12 -6.03
C THR A 79 -2.04 -8.16 -5.82
N LEU A 80 -2.71 -7.01 -5.93
CA LEU A 80 -4.15 -6.95 -5.74
C LEU A 80 -4.91 -7.75 -6.80
N ILE A 81 -4.53 -7.63 -8.08
CA ILE A 81 -5.15 -8.39 -9.17
C ILE A 81 -4.95 -9.89 -8.95
N LEU A 82 -3.76 -10.31 -8.51
CA LEU A 82 -3.47 -11.71 -8.21
C LEU A 82 -4.34 -12.23 -7.06
N ILE A 83 -4.52 -11.44 -5.99
CA ILE A 83 -5.39 -11.79 -4.86
C ILE A 83 -6.85 -11.92 -5.31
N ILE A 84 -7.36 -10.95 -6.07
CA ILE A 84 -8.74 -10.98 -6.60
C ILE A 84 -8.97 -12.25 -7.44
N PHE A 85 -8.04 -12.53 -8.35
CA PHE A 85 -8.12 -13.70 -9.22
C PHE A 85 -8.06 -15.00 -8.42
N GLY A 86 -7.13 -15.08 -7.45
CA GLY A 86 -6.99 -16.24 -6.57
C GLY A 86 -8.25 -16.51 -5.76
N VAL A 87 -8.83 -15.47 -5.16
CA VAL A 87 -10.06 -15.58 -4.36
C VAL A 87 -11.27 -15.93 -5.25
N MET A 88 -11.36 -15.36 -6.44
CA MET A 88 -12.44 -15.67 -7.39
C MET A 88 -12.41 -17.12 -7.86
N LEU A 89 -11.21 -17.70 -8.03
CA LEU A 89 -11.05 -19.11 -8.42
C LEU A 89 -11.32 -20.08 -7.25
N THR A 90 -11.05 -19.68 -6.00
CA THR A 90 -11.21 -20.54 -4.83
C THR A 90 -12.59 -20.45 -4.20
N SER A 91 -13.38 -19.45 -4.53
CA SER A 91 -14.69 -19.18 -3.93
C SER A 91 -15.79 -20.10 -4.46
N LYS A 92 -15.80 -21.36 -4.04
CA LYS A 92 -16.97 -22.26 -4.17
C LYS A 92 -17.93 -22.21 -2.99
N SER A 93 -17.64 -21.47 -1.94
CA SER A 93 -18.53 -21.34 -0.78
C SER A 93 -18.65 -19.88 -0.40
N PRO A 94 -19.89 -19.33 -0.34
CA PRO A 94 -20.09 -18.09 0.34
C PRO A 94 -19.59 -18.29 1.76
N PHE A 95 -18.86 -17.35 2.28
CA PHE A 95 -18.48 -17.22 3.68
C PHE A 95 -19.50 -17.95 4.56
N SER A 96 -19.06 -18.99 5.25
CA SER A 96 -19.80 -19.45 6.41
C SER A 96 -20.00 -18.19 7.24
N ARG A 97 -21.24 -17.88 7.57
CA ARG A 97 -21.62 -16.65 8.27
C ARG A 97 -20.85 -16.61 9.59
N PHE A 98 -19.66 -16.03 9.55
CA PHE A 98 -18.97 -15.63 10.76
C PHE A 98 -19.84 -14.54 11.37
N ALA A 99 -20.72 -14.93 12.27
CA ALA A 99 -21.41 -14.01 13.16
C ALA A 99 -20.51 -13.90 14.40
N PRO A 100 -19.64 -12.87 14.49
CA PRO A 100 -18.75 -12.71 15.64
C PRO A 100 -19.63 -12.51 16.87
N LYS A 101 -19.28 -13.17 17.96
CA LYS A 101 -19.93 -12.95 19.25
C LYS A 101 -19.72 -11.51 19.70
N PRO A 102 -20.69 -10.87 20.37
CA PRO A 102 -20.55 -9.49 20.81
C PRO A 102 -19.30 -9.27 21.67
N ALA A 103 -18.88 -10.26 22.45
CA ALA A 103 -17.65 -10.21 23.22
C ALA A 103 -16.39 -10.11 22.34
N GLU A 104 -16.35 -10.78 21.19
CA GLU A 104 -15.22 -10.74 20.26
C GLU A 104 -15.10 -9.34 19.62
N ILE A 105 -16.24 -8.72 19.30
CA ILE A 105 -16.26 -7.34 18.78
C ILE A 105 -15.74 -6.35 19.81
N VAL A 106 -16.17 -6.48 21.06
CA VAL A 106 -15.71 -5.60 22.15
C VAL A 106 -14.20 -5.74 22.38
N ILE A 107 -13.70 -6.97 22.42
CA ILE A 107 -12.26 -7.24 22.57
C ILE A 107 -11.48 -6.66 21.37
N ALA A 108 -11.92 -6.87 20.16
CA ALA A 108 -11.28 -6.34 18.96
C ALA A 108 -11.26 -4.80 18.96
N LEU A 109 -12.36 -4.16 19.34
CA LEU A 109 -12.44 -2.70 19.49
C LEU A 109 -11.51 -2.18 20.59
N ALA A 110 -11.42 -2.87 21.72
CA ALA A 110 -10.53 -2.50 22.82
C ALA A 110 -9.06 -2.56 22.38
N ILE A 111 -8.65 -3.66 21.72
CA ILE A 111 -7.29 -3.80 21.19
C ILE A 111 -7.02 -2.72 20.14
N GLY A 112 -7.94 -2.49 19.21
CA GLY A 112 -7.81 -1.44 18.19
C GLY A 112 -7.69 -0.04 18.78
N ALA A 113 -8.47 0.27 19.84
CA ALA A 113 -8.39 1.54 20.54
C ALA A 113 -7.03 1.71 21.25
N VAL A 114 -6.54 0.68 21.93
CA VAL A 114 -5.21 0.71 22.59
C VAL A 114 -4.10 0.95 21.58
N LEU A 115 -4.14 0.25 20.44
CA LEU A 115 -3.17 0.44 19.35
C LEU A 115 -3.25 1.86 18.77
N MET A 116 -4.45 2.38 18.53
CA MET A 116 -4.64 3.73 18.01
C MET A 116 -4.09 4.79 18.98
N VAL A 117 -4.44 4.66 20.26
CA VAL A 117 -3.96 5.60 21.31
C VAL A 117 -2.43 5.53 21.42
N SER A 118 -1.84 4.33 21.43
CA SER A 118 -0.39 4.17 21.51
C SER A 118 0.33 4.77 20.29
N LEU A 119 -0.25 4.61 19.10
CA LEU A 119 0.30 5.19 17.87
C LEU A 119 0.26 6.71 17.89
N VAL A 120 -0.90 7.30 18.22
CA VAL A 120 -1.07 8.75 18.32
C VAL A 120 -0.14 9.34 19.39
N TRP A 121 -0.04 8.68 20.55
CA TRP A 121 0.87 9.10 21.61
C TRP A 121 2.34 9.02 21.18
N GLY A 122 2.74 7.94 20.52
CA GLY A 122 4.09 7.77 19.99
C GLY A 122 4.46 8.84 18.96
N ILE A 123 3.56 9.13 18.01
CA ILE A 123 3.76 10.19 17.01
C ILE A 123 3.90 11.56 17.69
N ASN A 124 3.00 11.92 18.61
CA ASN A 124 3.08 13.19 19.33
C ASN A 124 4.37 13.31 20.16
N SER A 125 4.78 12.22 20.80
CA SER A 125 6.04 12.16 21.56
C SER A 125 7.25 12.36 20.65
N ALA A 126 7.26 11.77 19.47
CA ALA A 126 8.34 11.91 18.48
C ALA A 126 8.39 13.34 17.92
N ILE A 127 7.24 13.97 17.67
CA ILE A 127 7.16 15.36 17.23
C ILE A 127 7.70 16.29 18.34
N SER A 128 7.29 16.10 19.60
CA SER A 128 7.74 16.93 20.71
C SER A 128 9.21 16.72 21.06
N ALA A 129 9.77 15.54 20.79
CA ALA A 129 11.19 15.25 20.94
C ALA A 129 12.06 15.80 19.79
N GLY A 130 11.45 16.45 18.78
CA GLY A 130 12.18 17.00 17.63
C GLY A 130 12.80 15.93 16.71
N VAL A 131 12.34 14.68 16.79
CA VAL A 131 12.82 13.59 15.94
C VAL A 131 12.59 13.91 14.46
N PHE A 132 11.52 14.65 14.16
CA PHE A 132 11.20 15.17 12.83
C PHE A 132 11.68 16.63 12.72
N GLY A 133 13.00 16.87 12.85
CA GLY A 133 13.61 18.19 12.68
C GLY A 133 13.38 18.75 11.28
N SER A 134 13.33 20.07 11.16
CA SER A 134 13.14 20.79 9.90
C SER A 134 14.15 20.42 8.81
N ASP A 135 15.32 19.97 9.21
CA ASP A 135 16.41 19.58 8.31
C ASP A 135 16.18 18.22 7.62
N ALA A 136 15.33 17.37 8.22
CA ALA A 136 14.95 16.10 7.62
C ALA A 136 14.01 16.26 6.41
N TYR A 137 13.32 17.40 6.31
CA TYR A 137 12.38 17.72 5.22
C TYR A 137 13.00 18.57 4.11
N ALA A 138 14.24 19.04 4.28
CA ALA A 138 14.99 19.76 3.27
C ALA A 138 15.64 18.83 2.22
N ALA A 139 15.39 17.53 2.29
CA ALA A 139 15.83 16.63 1.26
C ALA A 139 15.07 16.95 -0.03
N ASP A 140 15.78 17.60 -0.96
CA ASP A 140 15.44 17.59 -2.38
C ASP A 140 14.97 16.17 -2.76
N SER A 141 13.93 16.10 -3.60
CA SER A 141 13.32 14.88 -4.11
C SER A 141 14.31 13.70 -4.14
N TYR A 142 13.92 12.55 -3.59
CA TYR A 142 14.77 11.34 -3.63
C TYR A 142 15.15 11.04 -5.09
N PRO A 143 16.37 11.38 -5.53
CA PRO A 143 16.70 11.28 -6.93
C PRO A 143 16.75 9.80 -7.33
N MET A 144 16.03 9.43 -8.38
CA MET A 144 16.04 8.07 -8.96
C MET A 144 17.46 7.54 -9.18
N VAL A 145 18.39 8.46 -9.53
CA VAL A 145 19.80 8.13 -9.74
C VAL A 145 20.47 7.64 -8.45
N ALA A 146 20.20 8.27 -7.31
CA ALA A 146 20.75 7.84 -6.02
C ALA A 146 20.22 6.47 -5.61
N LEU A 147 18.93 6.20 -5.86
CA LEU A 147 18.36 4.89 -5.63
C LEU A 147 19.01 3.82 -6.52
N GLY A 148 19.20 4.12 -7.82
CA GLY A 148 19.88 3.21 -8.75
C GLY A 148 21.32 2.92 -8.32
N GLN A 149 22.07 3.93 -7.90
CA GLN A 149 23.43 3.77 -7.39
C GLN A 149 23.47 2.93 -6.11
N ALA A 150 22.54 3.14 -5.18
CA ALA A 150 22.45 2.35 -3.96
C ALA A 150 22.12 0.87 -4.26
N LEU A 151 21.19 0.60 -5.17
CA LEU A 151 20.82 -0.77 -5.57
C LEU A 151 21.96 -1.52 -6.25
N LEU A 152 22.76 -0.83 -7.08
CA LEU A 152 23.88 -1.42 -7.81
C LEU A 152 25.22 -1.34 -7.03
N GLY A 153 25.23 -0.64 -5.90
CA GLY A 153 26.39 -0.53 -5.00
C GLY A 153 26.15 -1.30 -3.69
N ASP A 154 25.74 -0.58 -2.67
CA ASP A 154 25.62 -1.09 -1.30
C ASP A 154 24.59 -2.23 -1.15
N PHE A 155 23.54 -2.21 -1.96
CA PHE A 155 22.44 -3.18 -1.94
C PHE A 155 22.49 -4.18 -3.12
N LEU A 156 23.66 -4.34 -3.78
CA LEU A 156 23.80 -5.25 -4.92
C LEU A 156 23.45 -6.71 -4.54
N VAL A 157 23.98 -7.19 -3.43
CA VAL A 157 23.71 -8.58 -2.98
C VAL A 157 22.24 -8.84 -2.65
N PRO A 158 21.56 -8.01 -1.85
CA PRO A 158 20.10 -8.12 -1.66
C PRO A 158 19.30 -8.05 -2.97
N PHE A 159 19.70 -7.20 -3.92
CA PHE A 159 19.06 -7.09 -5.24
C PHE A 159 19.21 -8.38 -6.05
N GLU A 160 20.41 -8.97 -6.08
CA GLU A 160 20.66 -10.23 -6.78
C GLU A 160 19.89 -11.41 -6.15
N VAL A 161 19.88 -11.50 -4.82
CA VAL A 161 19.10 -12.52 -4.10
C VAL A 161 17.61 -12.40 -4.38
N ALA A 162 17.06 -11.18 -4.43
CA ALA A 162 15.67 -10.95 -4.77
C ALA A 162 15.34 -11.43 -6.20
N SER A 163 16.24 -11.20 -7.16
CA SER A 163 16.07 -11.64 -8.54
C SER A 163 16.08 -13.17 -8.68
N VAL A 164 16.99 -13.84 -7.97
CA VAL A 164 17.05 -15.31 -7.92
C VAL A 164 15.78 -15.88 -7.26
N LEU A 165 15.32 -15.28 -6.16
CA LEU A 165 14.07 -15.66 -5.50
C LEU A 165 12.87 -15.56 -6.46
N LEU A 166 12.77 -14.48 -7.21
CA LEU A 166 11.73 -14.28 -8.21
C LEU A 166 11.77 -15.38 -9.28
N LEU A 167 12.97 -15.73 -9.78
CA LEU A 167 13.18 -16.81 -10.75
C LEU A 167 12.68 -18.15 -10.19
N VAL A 168 13.07 -18.51 -8.97
CA VAL A 168 12.65 -19.75 -8.32
C VAL A 168 11.14 -19.82 -8.15
N VAL A 169 10.51 -18.73 -7.71
CA VAL A 169 9.05 -18.66 -7.57
C VAL A 169 8.34 -18.82 -8.91
N MET A 170 8.84 -18.18 -9.97
CA MET A 170 8.28 -18.31 -11.31
C MET A 170 8.38 -19.75 -11.85
N ILE A 171 9.53 -20.42 -11.68
CA ILE A 171 9.72 -21.82 -12.07
C ILE A 171 8.79 -22.72 -11.25
N GLY A 172 8.70 -22.51 -9.94
CA GLY A 172 7.80 -23.25 -9.05
C GLY A 172 6.33 -23.12 -9.44
N ALA A 173 5.87 -21.91 -9.73
CA ALA A 173 4.52 -21.64 -10.18
C ALA A 173 4.22 -22.34 -11.53
N ALA A 174 5.14 -22.27 -12.49
CA ALA A 174 5.01 -22.94 -13.78
C ALA A 174 4.95 -24.47 -13.63
N TYR A 175 5.77 -25.04 -12.75
CA TYR A 175 5.76 -26.47 -12.47
C TYR A 175 4.44 -26.94 -11.85
N LEU A 176 3.92 -26.23 -10.86
CA LEU A 176 2.64 -26.53 -10.23
C LEU A 176 1.46 -26.42 -11.22
N ALA A 177 1.48 -25.42 -12.08
CA ALA A 177 0.45 -25.26 -13.11
C ALA A 177 0.44 -26.43 -14.11
N LYS A 178 1.63 -26.91 -14.50
CA LYS A 178 1.78 -28.05 -15.41
C LYS A 178 1.36 -29.39 -14.77
N ALA A 179 1.67 -29.61 -13.50
CA ALA A 179 1.30 -30.84 -12.78
C ALA A 179 -0.22 -31.03 -12.75
N ARG A 180 -0.97 -29.96 -12.44
CA ARG A 180 -2.45 -29.99 -12.45
C ARG A 180 -3.05 -30.34 -13.80
N ARG A 181 -2.45 -29.90 -14.89
CA ARG A 181 -2.92 -30.19 -16.24
C ARG A 181 -2.78 -31.69 -16.59
N ARG A 182 -1.68 -32.32 -16.22
CA ARG A 182 -1.45 -33.76 -16.42
C ARG A 182 -2.42 -34.62 -15.60
N GLU A 183 -2.75 -34.25 -14.40
CA GLU A 183 -3.74 -34.96 -13.57
C GLU A 183 -5.16 -34.85 -14.14
N ALA A 184 -5.52 -33.71 -14.73
CA ALA A 184 -6.80 -33.52 -15.39
C ALA A 184 -6.92 -34.37 -16.67
N GLU A 185 -5.86 -34.40 -17.47
CA GLU A 185 -5.79 -35.25 -18.67
C GLU A 185 -5.82 -36.74 -18.32
N ALA A 186 -5.16 -37.17 -17.25
CA ALA A 186 -5.15 -38.55 -16.75
C ALA A 186 -6.52 -39.03 -16.21
N ARG A 187 -7.37 -38.09 -15.76
CA ARG A 187 -8.71 -38.37 -15.24
C ARG A 187 -9.82 -38.34 -16.29
N GLY A 188 -9.48 -38.08 -17.57
CA GLY A 188 -10.42 -38.19 -18.71
C GLY A 188 -11.51 -37.12 -18.74
N PHE A 189 -11.26 -35.91 -18.23
CA PHE A 189 -12.12 -34.74 -18.41
C PHE A 189 -11.51 -33.77 -19.42
#